data_64a88df417d3a97119b818aba5144b9a
#
_entry.id   64a88df417d3a97119b818aba5144b9a
#
_cell.length_a   1.000
_cell.length_b   1.000
_cell.length_c   1.000
_cell.angle_alpha   90.00
_cell.angle_beta   90.00
_cell.angle_gamma   90.00
#
_symmetry.space_group_name_H-M   'P 1'
#
loop_
_entity.id
_entity.type
_entity.pdbx_description
1 polymer ?
#
loop_
_entity_poly.entity_id
_entity_poly.type
_entity_poly.pdbx_seq_one_letter_code
_entity_poly.pdbx_strand_id
1 'polypeptide(L)'
;LAAGKNGGFMSDRDYGNFTGLSKQALGVLRVNAVIQCGVLILLSLLLLFTPLEKVISLIIILFILVICAVYFFKITVFRHRRYKYRITDDRIDIVEGVFFVSHTIVPVDRIHQVEIAYGPIDNRFGVAKVIVTTAGSRAVLRFLEREIASQIAERLNDMIRERLE
;
A
#
# COMPACT_ATOMS: atom_id res chain seq x y z
N LEU A 1 -33.38 -14.88 5.29
CA LEU A 1 -32.77 -13.66 5.82
C LEU A 1 -31.37 -13.54 5.24
N ALA A 2 -31.23 -12.75 4.18
CA ALA A 2 -30.00 -12.53 3.44
C ALA A 2 -29.20 -11.45 4.18
N ALA A 3 -28.01 -11.80 4.68
CA ALA A 3 -27.02 -10.84 5.13
C ALA A 3 -26.40 -10.18 3.90
N GLY A 4 -26.76 -8.94 3.65
CA GLY A 4 -26.26 -8.14 2.55
C GLY A 4 -24.76 -7.95 2.62
N LYS A 5 -24.08 -8.43 1.61
CA LYS A 5 -22.70 -8.13 1.28
C LYS A 5 -22.66 -6.70 0.73
N ASN A 6 -22.49 -5.73 1.63
CA ASN A 6 -22.26 -4.34 1.23
C ASN A 6 -20.89 -4.23 0.57
N GLY A 7 -20.82 -4.55 -0.71
CA GLY A 7 -19.84 -4.01 -1.60
C GLY A 7 -20.15 -2.51 -1.73
N GLY A 8 -19.46 -1.69 -0.93
CA GLY A 8 -19.73 -0.27 -0.89
C GLY A 8 -19.33 0.36 -2.22
N PHE A 9 -20.33 0.61 -3.06
CA PHE A 9 -20.20 1.51 -4.19
C PHE A 9 -19.76 2.88 -3.66
N MET A 10 -18.63 3.35 -4.11
CA MET A 10 -18.07 4.64 -3.70
C MET A 10 -18.99 5.76 -4.20
N SER A 11 -19.58 6.51 -3.28
CA SER A 11 -20.50 7.59 -3.64
C SER A 11 -19.71 8.83 -4.08
N ASP A 12 -20.33 9.73 -4.84
CA ASP A 12 -19.72 11.01 -5.27
C ASP A 12 -19.17 11.85 -4.12
N ARG A 13 -19.71 11.69 -2.91
CA ARG A 13 -19.22 12.36 -1.69
C ARG A 13 -17.89 11.80 -1.18
N ASP A 14 -17.59 10.53 -1.50
CA ASP A 14 -16.37 9.88 -1.03
C ASP A 14 -15.15 10.33 -1.83
N TYR A 15 -15.33 10.79 -3.07
CA TYR A 15 -14.23 11.33 -3.87
C TYR A 15 -13.70 12.67 -3.34
N GLY A 16 -14.53 13.47 -2.67
CA GLY A 16 -14.12 14.75 -2.07
C GLY A 16 -13.46 14.64 -0.70
N ASN A 17 -13.55 13.49 -0.01
CA ASN A 17 -13.03 13.26 1.31
C ASN A 17 -11.78 12.36 1.28
N PHE A 18 -10.89 12.53 2.27
CA PHE A 18 -9.76 11.62 2.45
C PHE A 18 -10.23 10.23 2.85
N THR A 19 -9.96 9.25 2.00
CA THR A 19 -10.27 7.86 2.24
C THR A 19 -9.05 7.13 2.80
N GLY A 20 -9.26 6.34 3.84
CA GLY A 20 -8.21 5.54 4.47
C GLY A 20 -8.07 4.16 3.84
N LEU A 21 -7.09 3.41 4.30
CA LEU A 21 -6.81 2.04 3.86
C LEU A 21 -7.97 1.09 4.20
N SER A 22 -8.27 0.16 3.28
CA SER A 22 -9.24 -0.91 3.53
C SER A 22 -8.72 -1.93 4.56
N LYS A 23 -9.63 -2.66 5.20
CA LYS A 23 -9.27 -3.74 6.14
C LYS A 23 -8.47 -4.86 5.46
N GLN A 24 -8.70 -5.10 4.18
CA GLN A 24 -8.00 -6.10 3.36
C GLN A 24 -6.53 -5.75 3.19
N ALA A 25 -6.20 -4.46 3.11
CA ALA A 25 -4.83 -3.97 3.05
C ALA A 25 -3.96 -4.34 4.26
N LEU A 26 -4.57 -4.49 5.44
CA LEU A 26 -3.87 -4.98 6.64
C LEU A 26 -3.33 -6.40 6.45
N GLY A 27 -4.07 -7.26 5.74
CA GLY A 27 -3.64 -8.62 5.43
C GLY A 27 -2.35 -8.61 4.60
N VAL A 28 -2.31 -7.80 3.54
CA VAL A 28 -1.12 -7.66 2.67
C VAL A 28 0.09 -7.14 3.45
N LEU A 29 -0.11 -6.12 4.29
CA LEU A 29 0.95 -5.55 5.11
C LEU A 29 1.53 -6.57 6.10
N ARG A 30 0.66 -7.36 6.74
CA ARG A 30 1.07 -8.42 7.69
C ARG A 30 1.86 -9.51 7.00
N VAL A 31 1.36 -10.03 5.87
CA VAL A 31 2.05 -11.10 5.12
C VAL A 31 3.42 -10.61 4.63
N ASN A 32 3.50 -9.42 4.09
CA ASN A 32 4.78 -8.87 3.64
C ASN A 32 5.77 -8.69 4.81
N ALA A 33 5.31 -8.23 5.96
CA ALA A 33 6.13 -8.13 7.17
C ALA A 33 6.61 -9.50 7.66
N VAL A 34 5.74 -10.53 7.64
CA VAL A 34 6.10 -11.91 8.02
C VAL A 34 7.16 -12.47 7.07
N ILE A 35 7.01 -12.27 5.76
CA ILE A 35 8.00 -12.73 4.77
C ILE A 35 9.35 -12.06 5.02
N GLN A 36 9.39 -10.74 5.20
CA GLN A 36 10.63 -10.01 5.46
C GLN A 36 11.30 -10.45 6.77
N CYS A 37 10.53 -10.60 7.84
CA CYS A 37 11.06 -11.11 9.11
C CYS A 37 11.55 -12.55 8.97
N GLY A 38 10.83 -13.41 8.25
CA GLY A 38 11.22 -14.79 7.98
C GLY A 38 12.56 -14.89 7.26
N VAL A 39 12.77 -14.07 6.23
CA VAL A 39 14.05 -14.00 5.51
C VAL A 39 15.19 -13.55 6.42
N LEU A 40 14.97 -12.53 7.24
CA LEU A 40 15.99 -12.04 8.19
C LEU A 40 16.34 -13.09 9.24
N ILE A 41 15.36 -13.81 9.78
CA ILE A 41 15.57 -14.90 10.74
C ILE A 41 16.36 -16.04 10.07
N LEU A 42 15.99 -16.42 8.84
CA LEU A 42 16.69 -17.46 8.09
C LEU A 42 18.16 -17.09 7.87
N LEU A 43 18.43 -15.86 7.44
CA LEU A 43 19.78 -15.33 7.28
C LEU A 43 20.56 -15.31 8.61
N SER A 44 19.89 -14.98 9.72
CA SER A 44 20.54 -14.97 11.03
C SER A 44 20.91 -16.37 11.53
N LEU A 45 20.12 -17.39 11.16
CA LEU A 45 20.46 -18.78 11.50
C LEU A 45 21.72 -19.26 10.78
N LEU A 46 22.03 -18.73 9.59
CA LEU A 46 23.29 -19.04 8.90
C LEU A 46 24.52 -18.59 9.70
N LEU A 47 24.40 -17.58 10.56
CA LEU A 47 25.50 -17.15 11.44
C LEU A 47 25.92 -18.21 12.43
N LEU A 48 25.07 -19.19 12.77
CA LEU A 48 25.43 -20.30 13.65
C LEU A 48 26.45 -21.25 13.01
N PHE A 49 26.59 -21.23 11.69
CA PHE A 49 27.58 -22.04 10.98
C PHE A 49 28.91 -21.30 10.75
N THR A 50 29.00 -20.04 11.18
CA THR A 50 30.25 -19.28 11.09
C THR A 50 31.19 -19.61 12.27
N PRO A 51 32.52 -19.46 12.11
CA PRO A 51 33.50 -19.71 13.20
C PRO A 51 33.49 -18.61 14.29
N LEU A 52 32.46 -17.76 14.32
CA LEU A 52 32.29 -16.76 15.38
C LEU A 52 31.97 -17.44 16.70
N GLU A 53 32.42 -16.81 17.80
CA GLU A 53 32.07 -17.29 19.14
C GLU A 53 30.52 -17.40 19.27
N LYS A 54 30.06 -18.54 19.77
CA LYS A 54 28.63 -18.85 19.89
C LYS A 54 27.83 -17.78 20.65
N VAL A 55 28.47 -17.15 21.64
CA VAL A 55 27.87 -16.09 22.46
C VAL A 55 27.59 -14.86 21.61
N ILE A 56 28.51 -14.46 20.74
CA ILE A 56 28.34 -13.30 19.85
C ILE A 56 27.22 -13.58 18.83
N SER A 57 27.22 -14.78 18.23
CA SER A 57 26.14 -15.17 17.29
C SER A 57 24.77 -15.14 17.96
N LEU A 58 24.66 -15.58 19.20
CA LEU A 58 23.39 -15.59 19.94
C LEU A 58 22.89 -14.16 20.24
N ILE A 59 23.79 -13.24 20.60
CA ILE A 59 23.48 -11.84 20.83
C ILE A 59 22.95 -11.18 19.54
N ILE A 60 23.61 -11.43 18.40
CA ILE A 60 23.19 -10.90 17.09
C ILE A 60 21.80 -11.42 16.72
N ILE A 61 21.55 -12.72 16.89
CA ILE A 61 20.25 -13.32 16.60
C ILE A 61 19.16 -12.69 17.47
N LEU A 62 19.40 -12.54 18.77
CA LEU A 62 18.47 -11.92 19.69
C LEU A 62 18.15 -10.47 19.28
N PHE A 63 19.18 -9.70 18.90
CA PHE A 63 19.03 -8.32 18.43
C PHE A 63 18.19 -8.23 17.16
N ILE A 64 18.42 -9.11 16.18
CA ILE A 64 17.61 -9.19 14.95
C ILE A 64 16.16 -9.54 15.28
N LEU A 65 15.92 -10.44 16.23
CA LEU A 65 14.58 -10.86 16.64
C LEU A 65 13.81 -9.71 17.28
N VAL A 66 14.45 -8.90 18.11
CA VAL A 66 13.88 -7.70 18.71
C VAL A 66 13.54 -6.66 17.62
N ILE A 67 14.44 -6.42 16.67
CA ILE A 67 14.20 -5.52 15.54
C ILE A 67 12.99 -5.99 14.72
N CYS A 68 12.90 -7.28 14.39
CA CYS A 68 11.76 -7.85 13.67
C CYS A 68 10.45 -7.67 14.43
N ALA A 69 10.45 -7.88 15.75
CA ALA A 69 9.26 -7.69 16.56
C ALA A 69 8.78 -6.22 16.57
N VAL A 70 9.71 -5.28 16.76
CA VAL A 70 9.42 -3.83 16.72
C VAL A 70 8.93 -3.41 15.32
N TYR A 71 9.56 -3.91 14.27
CA TYR A 71 9.19 -3.64 12.88
C TYR A 71 7.79 -4.16 12.56
N PHE A 72 7.48 -5.39 12.95
CA PHE A 72 6.16 -5.99 12.75
C PHE A 72 5.07 -5.18 13.45
N PHE A 73 5.31 -4.79 14.70
CA PHE A 73 4.32 -4.03 15.49
C PHE A 73 4.12 -2.62 14.95
N LYS A 74 5.20 -1.91 14.64
CA LYS A 74 5.13 -0.52 14.11
C LYS A 74 4.53 -0.44 12.72
N ILE A 75 4.93 -1.29 11.79
CA ILE A 75 4.44 -1.21 10.40
C ILE A 75 2.97 -1.59 10.32
N THR A 76 2.55 -2.62 11.04
CA THR A 76 1.16 -3.05 11.02
C THR A 76 0.20 -1.98 11.56
N VAL A 77 0.60 -1.27 12.61
CA VAL A 77 -0.27 -0.28 13.26
C VAL A 77 -0.17 1.10 12.62
N PHE A 78 1.04 1.58 12.32
CA PHE A 78 1.23 2.95 11.85
C PHE A 78 0.93 3.16 10.37
N ARG A 79 1.27 2.19 9.52
CA ARG A 79 1.07 2.32 8.07
C ARG A 79 -0.40 2.31 7.69
N HIS A 80 -1.23 1.60 8.45
CA HIS A 80 -2.68 1.57 8.24
C HIS A 80 -3.34 2.92 8.57
N ARG A 81 -2.85 3.64 9.58
CA ARG A 81 -3.50 4.90 10.03
C ARG A 81 -3.11 6.14 9.24
N ARG A 82 -1.98 6.12 8.52
CA ARG A 82 -1.42 7.33 7.88
C ARG A 82 -1.52 7.36 6.36
N TYR A 83 -1.90 6.27 5.72
CA TYR A 83 -2.15 6.28 4.29
C TYR A 83 -3.55 6.84 4.03
N LYS A 84 -3.61 7.96 3.32
CA LYS A 84 -4.86 8.60 2.92
C LYS A 84 -4.74 9.08 1.49
N TYR A 85 -5.79 8.96 0.73
CA TYR A 85 -5.87 9.54 -0.61
C TYR A 85 -7.19 10.29 -0.79
N ARG A 86 -7.18 11.26 -1.67
CA ARG A 86 -8.34 12.02 -2.09
C ARG A 86 -8.27 12.18 -3.60
N ILE A 87 -9.39 12.00 -4.26
CA ILE A 87 -9.55 12.22 -5.70
C ILE A 87 -10.58 13.32 -5.87
N THR A 88 -10.21 14.39 -6.54
CA THR A 88 -11.08 15.49 -6.95
C THR A 88 -11.05 15.62 -8.46
N ASP A 89 -11.97 16.38 -9.05
CA ASP A 89 -12.04 16.56 -10.50
C ASP A 89 -10.80 17.24 -11.09
N ASP A 90 -10.01 17.96 -10.27
CA ASP A 90 -8.81 18.67 -10.69
C ASP A 90 -7.50 17.93 -10.37
N ARG A 91 -7.47 17.16 -9.28
CA ARG A 91 -6.22 16.58 -8.78
C ARG A 91 -6.43 15.33 -7.93
N ILE A 92 -5.38 14.55 -7.82
CA ILE A 92 -5.25 13.43 -6.90
C ILE A 92 -4.27 13.83 -5.80
N ASP A 93 -4.72 13.79 -4.56
CA ASP A 93 -3.89 14.03 -3.38
C ASP A 93 -3.58 12.69 -2.72
N ILE A 94 -2.31 12.35 -2.57
CA ILE A 94 -1.87 11.12 -1.90
C ILE A 94 -1.00 11.53 -0.72
N VAL A 95 -1.41 11.13 0.47
CA VAL A 95 -0.65 11.34 1.71
C VAL A 95 -0.15 9.98 2.19
N GLU A 96 1.14 9.79 2.14
CA GLU A 96 1.79 8.56 2.61
C GLU A 96 3.00 8.85 3.48
N GLY A 97 3.37 7.89 4.32
CA GLY A 97 4.58 7.96 5.13
C GLY A 97 4.36 7.55 6.58
N VAL A 98 5.41 7.01 7.19
CA VAL A 98 5.43 6.58 8.60
C VAL A 98 6.21 7.56 9.46
N PHE A 99 7.44 7.89 9.06
CA PHE A 99 8.33 8.84 9.72
C PHE A 99 8.36 10.17 8.97
N PHE A 100 8.48 10.12 7.65
CA PHE A 100 8.40 11.29 6.78
C PHE A 100 7.07 11.23 6.04
N VAL A 101 6.24 12.25 6.24
CA VAL A 101 4.96 12.36 5.54
C VAL A 101 5.24 13.01 4.18
N SER A 102 4.96 12.28 3.12
CA SER A 102 4.99 12.80 1.75
C SER A 102 3.57 13.10 1.31
N HIS A 103 3.37 14.29 0.78
CA HIS A 103 2.13 14.72 0.16
C HIS A 103 2.37 14.89 -1.34
N THR A 104 1.88 13.93 -2.11
CA THR A 104 1.99 13.95 -3.56
C THR A 104 0.68 14.46 -4.14
N ILE A 105 0.77 15.53 -4.92
CA ILE A 105 -0.36 16.14 -5.64
C ILE A 105 -0.15 15.90 -7.12
N VAL A 106 -1.10 15.24 -7.77
CA VAL A 106 -1.07 14.97 -9.20
C VAL A 106 -2.26 15.68 -9.86
N PRO A 107 -2.02 16.75 -10.63
CA PRO A 107 -3.07 17.37 -11.43
C PRO A 107 -3.57 16.40 -12.52
N VAL A 108 -4.89 16.30 -12.66
CA VAL A 108 -5.52 15.41 -13.68
C VAL A 108 -5.07 15.77 -15.09
N ASP A 109 -4.84 17.05 -15.38
CA ASP A 109 -4.39 17.55 -16.69
C ASP A 109 -3.04 17.01 -17.14
N ARG A 110 -2.22 16.52 -16.20
CA ARG A 110 -0.88 16.00 -16.48
C ARG A 110 -0.82 14.48 -16.55
N ILE A 111 -1.96 13.82 -16.37
CA ILE A 111 -2.03 12.36 -16.43
C ILE A 111 -2.03 11.91 -17.89
N HIS A 112 -1.08 11.04 -18.24
CA HIS A 112 -0.99 10.43 -19.56
C HIS A 112 -1.47 8.99 -19.60
N GLN A 113 -1.35 8.27 -18.47
CA GLN A 113 -1.69 6.87 -18.40
C GLN A 113 -2.16 6.49 -17.00
N VAL A 114 -3.20 5.67 -16.95
CA VAL A 114 -3.71 5.04 -15.72
C VAL A 114 -3.64 3.53 -15.90
N GLU A 115 -3.03 2.86 -14.95
CA GLU A 115 -2.79 1.41 -14.96
C GLU A 115 -3.30 0.79 -13.66
N ILE A 116 -3.96 -0.37 -13.74
CA ILE A 116 -4.29 -1.18 -12.56
C ILE A 116 -3.29 -2.33 -12.47
N ALA A 117 -2.57 -2.41 -11.38
CA ALA A 117 -1.59 -3.47 -11.16
C ALA A 117 -1.97 -4.35 -9.97
N TYR A 118 -1.72 -5.64 -10.12
CA TYR A 118 -1.97 -6.66 -9.11
C TYR A 118 -0.66 -7.38 -8.77
N GLY A 119 -0.26 -7.35 -7.50
CA GLY A 119 0.83 -8.18 -7.02
C GLY A 119 0.34 -9.60 -6.66
N PRO A 120 1.24 -10.58 -6.52
CA PRO A 120 0.86 -11.95 -6.13
C PRO A 120 0.18 -12.01 -4.76
N ILE A 121 0.66 -11.22 -3.80
CA ILE A 121 0.07 -11.10 -2.47
C ILE A 121 -1.22 -10.27 -2.55
N ASP A 122 -1.20 -9.16 -3.30
CA ASP A 122 -2.34 -8.26 -3.48
C ASP A 122 -3.55 -9.04 -4.03
N ASN A 123 -3.30 -9.92 -5.03
CA ASN A 123 -4.34 -10.74 -5.66
C ASN A 123 -5.03 -11.69 -4.67
N ARG A 124 -4.28 -12.27 -3.73
CA ARG A 124 -4.84 -13.19 -2.72
C ARG A 124 -5.73 -12.47 -1.70
N PHE A 125 -5.50 -11.20 -1.45
CA PHE A 125 -6.29 -10.38 -0.51
C PHE A 125 -7.33 -9.49 -1.21
N GLY A 126 -7.52 -9.61 -2.52
CA GLY A 126 -8.49 -8.82 -3.28
C GLY A 126 -8.15 -7.33 -3.34
N VAL A 127 -6.85 -6.98 -3.25
CA VAL A 127 -6.35 -5.60 -3.31
C VAL A 127 -5.65 -5.35 -4.64
N ALA A 128 -5.64 -4.09 -5.06
CA ALA A 128 -5.01 -3.61 -6.27
C ALA A 128 -4.25 -2.31 -6.03
N LYS A 129 -3.45 -1.91 -7.02
CA LYS A 129 -2.76 -0.62 -7.08
C LYS A 129 -3.21 0.09 -8.34
N VAL A 130 -3.51 1.38 -8.23
CA VAL A 130 -3.69 2.24 -9.40
C VAL A 130 -2.43 3.07 -9.57
N ILE A 131 -1.81 2.94 -10.72
CA ILE A 131 -0.59 3.65 -11.09
C ILE A 131 -0.99 4.76 -12.06
N VAL A 132 -0.66 5.97 -11.69
CA VAL A 132 -0.93 7.17 -12.49
C VAL A 132 0.40 7.71 -12.97
N THR A 133 0.59 7.76 -14.28
CA THR A 133 1.83 8.23 -14.91
C THR A 133 1.60 9.60 -15.52
N THR A 134 2.48 10.53 -15.21
CA THR A 134 2.57 11.87 -15.81
C THR A 134 3.86 12.00 -16.61
N ALA A 135 4.05 13.09 -17.34
CA ALA A 135 5.28 13.33 -18.13
C ALA A 135 6.58 13.32 -17.28
N GLY A 136 6.51 13.66 -16.00
CA GLY A 136 7.71 13.78 -15.15
C GLY A 136 7.69 12.91 -13.89
N SER A 137 6.59 12.24 -13.57
CA SER A 137 6.47 11.47 -12.34
C SER A 137 5.48 10.31 -12.45
N ARG A 138 5.58 9.39 -11.50
CA ARG A 138 4.65 8.27 -11.35
C ARG A 138 4.12 8.29 -9.93
N ALA A 139 2.81 8.34 -9.79
CA ALA A 139 2.11 8.24 -8.50
C ALA A 139 1.41 6.89 -8.40
N VAL A 140 1.38 6.30 -7.21
CA VAL A 140 0.81 4.96 -6.99
C VAL A 140 -0.15 5.02 -5.82
N LEU A 141 -1.44 4.81 -6.11
CA LEU A 141 -2.45 4.55 -5.09
C LEU A 141 -2.39 3.06 -4.75
N ARG A 142 -2.04 2.75 -3.51
CA ARG A 142 -1.80 1.38 -3.06
C ARG A 142 -2.93 0.88 -2.17
N PHE A 143 -3.06 -0.45 -2.11
CA PHE A 143 -3.95 -1.14 -1.18
C PHE A 143 -5.44 -0.78 -1.33
N LEU A 144 -5.87 -0.55 -2.56
CA LEU A 144 -7.27 -0.33 -2.91
C LEU A 144 -8.00 -1.67 -3.02
N GLU A 145 -9.27 -1.73 -2.68
CA GLU A 145 -10.12 -2.86 -3.04
C GLU A 145 -10.23 -2.91 -4.58
N ARG A 146 -10.32 -4.11 -5.13
CA ARG A 146 -10.28 -4.32 -6.59
C ARG A 146 -11.37 -3.53 -7.30
N GLU A 147 -12.57 -3.55 -6.75
CA GLU A 147 -13.74 -2.83 -7.28
C GLU A 147 -13.51 -1.32 -7.25
N ILE A 148 -12.97 -0.80 -6.15
CA ILE A 148 -12.64 0.62 -5.99
C ILE A 148 -11.51 1.03 -6.95
N ALA A 149 -10.51 0.18 -7.14
CA ALA A 149 -9.42 0.46 -8.08
C ALA A 149 -9.92 0.56 -9.53
N SER A 150 -10.87 -0.30 -9.93
CA SER A 150 -11.50 -0.23 -11.26
C SER A 150 -12.31 1.06 -11.42
N GLN A 151 -13.14 1.40 -10.46
CA GLN A 151 -13.94 2.63 -10.49
C GLN A 151 -13.07 3.89 -10.56
N ILE A 152 -11.98 3.93 -9.81
CA ILE A 152 -11.03 5.05 -9.83
C ILE A 152 -10.36 5.15 -11.21
N ALA A 153 -9.92 4.03 -11.78
CA ALA A 153 -9.26 4.03 -13.08
C ALA A 153 -10.21 4.43 -14.20
N GLU A 154 -11.46 3.96 -14.19
CA GLU A 154 -12.51 4.36 -15.15
C GLU A 154 -12.78 5.86 -15.05
N ARG A 155 -13.04 6.37 -13.85
CA ARG A 155 -13.31 7.80 -13.65
C ARG A 155 -12.14 8.69 -14.11
N LEU A 156 -10.91 8.30 -13.81
CA LEU A 156 -9.71 9.04 -14.27
C LEU A 156 -9.60 9.02 -15.80
N ASN A 157 -9.90 7.89 -16.44
CA ASN A 157 -9.90 7.79 -17.89
C ASN A 157 -11.00 8.66 -18.53
N ASP A 158 -12.17 8.72 -17.92
CA ASP A 158 -13.27 9.57 -18.40
C ASP A 158 -12.90 11.06 -18.29
N MET A 159 -12.34 11.49 -17.16
CA MET A 159 -11.85 12.86 -16.98
C MET A 159 -10.76 13.23 -17.99
N ILE A 160 -9.88 12.28 -18.35
CA ILE A 160 -8.84 12.50 -19.38
C ILE A 160 -9.48 12.67 -20.75
N ARG A 161 -10.50 11.87 -21.08
CA ARG A 161 -11.22 11.96 -22.37
C ARG A 161 -11.98 13.26 -22.52
N GLU A 162 -12.74 13.66 -21.50
CA GLU A 162 -13.52 14.92 -21.51
C GLU A 162 -12.65 16.17 -21.73
N ARG A 163 -11.35 16.09 -21.43
CA ARG A 163 -10.41 17.20 -21.61
C ARG A 163 -9.67 17.18 -22.94
N LEU A 164 -9.73 16.07 -23.67
CA LEU A 164 -9.10 15.93 -24.99
C LEU A 164 -10.10 16.28 -26.13
N GLU A 165 -11.39 16.36 -25.78
CA GLU A 165 -12.47 16.84 -26.66
C GLU A 165 -12.67 18.37 -26.53
#